data_3a36834e3320cec094ae11ec74552dca
#
_entry.id   3a36834e3320cec094ae11ec74552dca
#
_cell.length_a   1.000
_cell.length_b   1.000
_cell.length_c   1.000
_cell.angle_alpha   90.00
_cell.angle_beta   90.00
_cell.angle_gamma   90.00
#
_symmetry.space_group_name_H-M   'P 1'
#
loop_
_entity.id
_entity.type
_entity.pdbx_description
1 polymer ?
#
loop_
_entity_poly.entity_id
_entity_poly.type
_entity_poly.pdbx_seq_one_letter_code
_entity_poly.pdbx_strand_id
1 'polypeptide(L)'
;MSDEKWCLIFSDGTGQRGVRDDASALNTNVFRMFLAAEGLPGFEVFYDAGLGAPPEPADDDEALAAGADSLTRKLRNLWSKATGWGITANIVECYEALMERWEPGMRIGFFGFSRGAYTVRCLGGVLSTCGIATLEGGVRLSQDRNSQDAARRRQIAEEAVAAYKIRDAAQRKSAGKAFASKYGAAPVAPDVIGVFDTVKALGLPGIMNVVNPYRHEFHDTELSTRVPVGLHALSIDENRKVFAPVLWDDASGSGQIIEQCWFPGVHSDVGGGYGDDNRLADLALAWMLGRLRSLVGLQIPIPVTADGKVLGRTHDERTGFGRFWTPGTRSIMAEAVDRAALCHEIEKRFEGNGYRPPSLGHHPRVSHYYTRKAKRVSPERMA
;
A
#
# COMPACT_ATOMS: atom_id res chain seq x y z
N MET A 1 21.37 -7.11 18.36
CA MET A 1 20.43 -7.22 17.22
C MET A 1 19.72 -8.55 17.42
N SER A 2 18.40 -8.60 17.41
CA SER A 2 17.65 -9.86 17.58
C SER A 2 18.00 -10.79 16.41
N ASP A 3 18.18 -12.10 16.68
CA ASP A 3 18.39 -13.15 15.63
C ASP A 3 17.11 -13.39 14.81
N GLU A 4 16.12 -12.53 14.92
CA GLU A 4 14.85 -12.65 14.21
C GLU A 4 15.03 -12.40 12.71
N LYS A 5 14.63 -13.36 11.91
CA LYS A 5 14.61 -13.26 10.46
C LYS A 5 13.21 -12.82 9.97
N TRP A 6 13.18 -12.01 8.93
CA TRP A 6 11.97 -11.49 8.32
C TRP A 6 11.89 -11.82 6.83
N CYS A 7 10.70 -12.22 6.38
CA CYS A 7 10.35 -12.28 4.97
C CYS A 7 9.40 -11.11 4.66
N LEU A 8 9.86 -10.15 3.87
CA LEU A 8 9.15 -8.90 3.61
C LEU A 8 8.70 -8.82 2.15
N ILE A 9 7.42 -8.55 1.94
CA ILE A 9 6.84 -8.32 0.61
C ILE A 9 6.46 -6.84 0.49
N PHE A 10 6.92 -6.22 -0.58
CA PHE A 10 6.65 -4.84 -0.94
C PHE A 10 5.92 -4.79 -2.28
N SER A 11 4.69 -4.25 -2.32
CA SER A 11 3.91 -4.12 -3.56
C SER A 11 3.53 -2.66 -3.79
N ASP A 12 3.94 -2.12 -4.93
CA ASP A 12 3.85 -0.68 -5.22
C ASP A 12 2.58 -0.29 -5.98
N GLY A 13 2.37 1.02 -6.06
CA GLY A 13 1.25 1.61 -6.80
C GLY A 13 1.39 1.43 -8.31
N THR A 14 0.28 1.54 -9.02
CA THR A 14 0.24 1.42 -10.48
C THR A 14 1.12 2.42 -11.17
N GLY A 15 1.92 1.93 -12.12
CA GLY A 15 2.86 2.74 -12.90
C GLY A 15 4.06 3.21 -12.08
N GLN A 16 4.14 2.84 -10.81
CA GLN A 16 5.28 3.11 -9.96
C GLN A 16 6.34 2.02 -10.18
N ARG A 17 7.51 2.46 -10.54
CA ARG A 17 8.71 1.64 -10.58
C ARG A 17 9.80 2.41 -9.88
N GLY A 18 10.34 1.85 -8.84
CA GLY A 18 11.43 2.47 -8.12
C GLY A 18 12.67 2.65 -9.00
N VAL A 19 13.39 3.72 -8.79
CA VAL A 19 14.66 4.04 -9.46
C VAL A 19 15.78 3.80 -8.47
N ARG A 20 16.66 2.81 -8.77
CA ARG A 20 17.73 2.41 -7.84
C ARG A 20 18.83 3.47 -7.70
N ASP A 21 19.08 4.24 -8.76
CA ASP A 21 20.17 5.24 -8.78
C ASP A 21 19.75 6.60 -8.23
N ASP A 22 18.44 6.84 -8.09
CA ASP A 22 17.89 8.06 -7.48
C ASP A 22 17.18 7.72 -6.16
N ALA A 23 17.97 7.59 -5.14
CA ALA A 23 17.48 7.19 -3.81
C ALA A 23 16.54 8.22 -3.15
N SER A 24 16.36 9.42 -3.71
CA SER A 24 15.80 10.50 -2.89
C SER A 24 14.42 11.01 -3.30
N ALA A 25 14.14 11.28 -4.56
CA ALA A 25 13.02 12.18 -4.85
C ALA A 25 11.81 11.51 -5.52
N LEU A 26 11.99 10.53 -6.40
CA LEU A 26 10.91 9.95 -7.20
C LEU A 26 10.35 8.63 -6.64
N ASN A 27 10.97 8.11 -5.58
CA ASN A 27 10.63 6.81 -5.06
C ASN A 27 9.45 6.87 -4.06
N THR A 28 8.55 5.90 -4.16
CA THR A 28 7.48 5.70 -3.19
C THR A 28 8.06 5.29 -1.83
N ASN A 29 7.29 5.47 -0.77
CA ASN A 29 7.67 4.99 0.56
C ASN A 29 7.89 3.47 0.60
N VAL A 30 7.09 2.73 -0.17
CA VAL A 30 7.22 1.26 -0.31
C VAL A 30 8.55 0.89 -0.94
N PHE A 31 8.94 1.54 -2.03
CA PHE A 31 10.22 1.27 -2.67
C PHE A 31 11.42 1.70 -1.81
N ARG A 32 11.30 2.83 -1.10
CA ARG A 32 12.33 3.27 -0.13
C ARG A 32 12.53 2.25 0.99
N MET A 33 11.42 1.69 1.51
CA MET A 33 11.48 0.63 2.52
C MET A 33 12.13 -0.64 1.98
N PHE A 34 11.78 -1.03 0.74
CA PHE A 34 12.40 -2.17 0.06
C PHE A 34 13.92 -1.97 -0.08
N LEU A 35 14.36 -0.85 -0.66
CA LEU A 35 15.78 -0.57 -0.85
C LEU A 35 16.57 -0.58 0.46
N ALA A 36 15.98 -0.03 1.52
CA ALA A 36 16.64 0.02 2.82
C ALA A 36 16.69 -1.35 3.53
N ALA A 37 15.81 -2.27 3.17
CA ALA A 37 15.80 -3.64 3.71
C ALA A 37 16.62 -4.62 2.85
N GLU A 38 16.78 -4.32 1.57
CA GLU A 38 17.47 -5.20 0.61
C GLU A 38 18.95 -5.39 1.00
N GLY A 39 19.37 -6.64 1.04
CA GLY A 39 20.77 -6.99 1.37
C GLY A 39 21.14 -6.87 2.85
N LEU A 40 20.21 -6.47 3.72
CA LEU A 40 20.48 -6.47 5.15
C LEU A 40 20.42 -7.90 5.72
N PRO A 41 21.34 -8.25 6.62
CA PRO A 41 21.30 -9.54 7.31
C PRO A 41 19.97 -9.74 8.04
N GLY A 42 19.37 -10.92 7.88
CA GLY A 42 18.11 -11.27 8.53
C GLY A 42 16.86 -10.87 7.75
N PHE A 43 17.00 -10.25 6.57
CA PHE A 43 15.86 -9.89 5.71
C PHE A 43 15.91 -10.65 4.38
N GLU A 44 14.82 -11.37 4.09
CA GLU A 44 14.48 -11.85 2.75
C GLU A 44 13.41 -10.93 2.19
N VAL A 45 13.67 -10.29 1.05
CA VAL A 45 12.78 -9.25 0.52
C VAL A 45 12.33 -9.53 -0.91
N PHE A 46 11.11 -9.12 -1.23
CA PHE A 46 10.58 -9.13 -2.58
C PHE A 46 9.87 -7.81 -2.87
N TYR A 47 10.11 -7.26 -4.05
CA TYR A 47 9.43 -6.06 -4.54
C TYR A 47 8.64 -6.39 -5.80
N ASP A 48 7.33 -6.12 -5.73
CA ASP A 48 6.38 -6.16 -6.83
C ASP A 48 6.19 -4.73 -7.34
N ALA A 49 6.70 -4.45 -8.53
CA ALA A 49 6.47 -3.18 -9.21
C ALA A 49 4.99 -3.06 -9.56
N GLY A 50 4.42 -1.88 -9.32
CA GLY A 50 3.01 -1.65 -9.57
C GLY A 50 2.59 -2.00 -11.00
N LEU A 51 1.35 -2.46 -11.15
CA LEU A 51 0.76 -2.84 -12.44
C LEU A 51 1.01 -1.80 -13.52
N GLY A 52 1.54 -2.25 -14.66
CA GLY A 52 1.81 -1.38 -15.79
C GLY A 52 3.05 -0.50 -15.64
N ALA A 53 3.94 -0.78 -14.69
CA ALA A 53 5.28 -0.21 -14.69
C ALA A 53 5.97 -0.56 -16.02
N PRO A 54 6.70 0.38 -16.67
CA PRO A 54 7.41 0.08 -17.89
C PRO A 54 8.45 -1.02 -17.62
N PRO A 55 8.73 -1.92 -18.59
CA PRO A 55 9.83 -2.87 -18.47
C PRO A 55 11.16 -2.13 -18.23
N GLU A 56 12.17 -2.85 -17.71
CA GLU A 56 13.52 -2.26 -17.57
C GLU A 56 13.95 -1.67 -18.90
N PRO A 57 14.53 -0.46 -18.92
CA PRO A 57 15.15 0.03 -20.12
C PRO A 57 16.22 -1.02 -20.49
N ALA A 58 16.03 -1.71 -21.62
CA ALA A 58 17.15 -2.29 -22.31
C ALA A 58 18.08 -1.09 -22.63
N ASP A 59 19.38 -1.25 -22.35
CA ASP A 59 20.39 -0.24 -22.62
C ASP A 59 20.21 0.30 -24.05
N ASP A 60 19.50 1.41 -24.21
CA ASP A 60 19.44 2.11 -25.48
C ASP A 60 18.90 3.53 -25.29
N ASP A 61 19.67 4.49 -25.77
CA ASP A 61 19.47 5.94 -25.79
C ASP A 61 18.24 6.45 -26.59
N GLU A 62 17.30 5.61 -26.97
CA GLU A 62 16.11 6.01 -27.77
C GLU A 62 14.93 6.55 -26.96
N ALA A 63 14.96 6.46 -25.63
CA ALA A 63 13.81 6.84 -24.79
C ALA A 63 13.66 8.36 -24.60
N LEU A 64 14.67 9.16 -24.89
CA LEU A 64 14.65 10.62 -24.67
C LEU A 64 14.00 11.44 -25.80
N ALA A 65 13.72 10.87 -26.97
CA ALA A 65 13.20 11.60 -28.15
C ALA A 65 11.68 11.55 -28.33
N ALA A 66 10.93 10.82 -27.48
CA ALA A 66 9.49 10.71 -27.60
C ALA A 66 8.79 11.75 -26.70
N GLY A 67 8.32 12.84 -27.32
CA GLY A 67 7.61 13.92 -26.64
C GLY A 67 6.37 13.47 -25.83
N ALA A 68 5.80 14.40 -25.07
CA ALA A 68 4.70 14.22 -24.11
C ALA A 68 3.50 13.36 -24.59
N ASP A 69 3.25 13.28 -25.89
CA ASP A 69 2.19 12.48 -26.49
C ASP A 69 2.44 10.96 -26.44
N SER A 70 3.69 10.55 -26.38
CA SER A 70 4.06 9.13 -26.23
C SER A 70 3.81 8.65 -24.81
N LEU A 71 4.08 9.49 -23.81
CA LEU A 71 3.87 9.16 -22.40
C LEU A 71 2.38 9.04 -22.06
N THR A 72 1.56 9.95 -22.57
CA THR A 72 0.10 9.91 -22.39
C THR A 72 -0.53 8.70 -23.08
N ARG A 73 0.00 8.28 -24.24
CA ARG A 73 -0.45 7.08 -24.94
C ARG A 73 -0.01 5.80 -24.22
N LYS A 74 1.22 5.75 -23.70
CA LYS A 74 1.72 4.66 -22.87
C LYS A 74 0.92 4.55 -21.56
N LEU A 75 0.69 5.66 -20.86
CA LEU A 75 -0.13 5.69 -19.64
C LEU A 75 -1.56 5.23 -19.92
N ARG A 76 -2.21 5.66 -21.00
CA ARG A 76 -3.53 5.21 -21.39
C ARG A 76 -3.60 3.71 -21.71
N ASN A 77 -2.59 3.17 -22.38
CA ASN A 77 -2.47 1.74 -22.68
C ASN A 77 -2.12 0.93 -21.42
N LEU A 78 -1.36 1.50 -20.50
CA LEU A 78 -1.04 0.95 -19.20
C LEU A 78 -2.30 0.85 -18.32
N TRP A 79 -3.11 1.90 -18.30
CA TRP A 79 -4.35 1.96 -17.52
C TRP A 79 -5.42 1.00 -18.05
N SER A 80 -5.47 0.75 -19.36
CA SER A 80 -6.41 -0.22 -19.95
C SER A 80 -6.08 -1.68 -19.59
N LYS A 81 -4.82 -1.98 -19.26
CA LYS A 81 -4.39 -3.31 -18.78
C LYS A 81 -4.57 -3.48 -17.26
N ALA A 82 -4.86 -2.41 -16.54
CA ALA A 82 -5.08 -2.41 -15.08
C ALA A 82 -6.49 -2.89 -14.70
N THR A 83 -6.97 -3.96 -15.33
CA THR A 83 -8.21 -4.64 -14.97
C THR A 83 -7.99 -5.52 -13.73
N GLY A 84 -9.06 -6.06 -13.15
CA GLY A 84 -8.98 -6.96 -12.00
C GLY A 84 -8.07 -8.19 -12.19
N TRP A 85 -7.78 -8.56 -13.44
CA TRP A 85 -6.78 -9.59 -13.79
C TRP A 85 -5.37 -9.24 -13.31
N GLY A 86 -4.98 -7.97 -13.39
CA GLY A 86 -3.66 -7.55 -12.95
C GLY A 86 -3.44 -7.74 -11.44
N ILE A 87 -4.44 -7.41 -10.62
CA ILE A 87 -4.34 -7.59 -9.15
C ILE A 87 -4.20 -9.07 -8.80
N THR A 88 -4.97 -9.95 -9.42
CA THR A 88 -4.86 -11.40 -9.21
C THR A 88 -3.45 -11.89 -9.55
N ALA A 89 -2.88 -11.44 -10.68
CA ALA A 89 -1.52 -11.80 -11.08
C ALA A 89 -0.47 -11.35 -10.06
N ASN A 90 -0.57 -10.13 -9.54
CA ASN A 90 0.35 -9.62 -8.51
C ASN A 90 0.24 -10.39 -7.19
N ILE A 91 -0.99 -10.77 -6.77
CA ILE A 91 -1.18 -11.59 -5.56
C ILE A 91 -0.52 -12.96 -5.75
N VAL A 92 -0.67 -13.58 -6.93
CA VAL A 92 -0.05 -14.87 -7.27
C VAL A 92 1.48 -14.73 -7.24
N GLU A 93 2.03 -13.68 -7.85
CA GLU A 93 3.48 -13.41 -7.86
C GLU A 93 4.05 -13.18 -6.47
N CYS A 94 3.36 -12.40 -5.63
CA CYS A 94 3.75 -12.20 -4.24
C CYS A 94 3.67 -13.49 -3.41
N TYR A 95 2.67 -14.35 -3.65
CA TYR A 95 2.57 -15.64 -2.97
C TYR A 95 3.69 -16.60 -3.43
N GLU A 96 4.00 -16.63 -4.72
CA GLU A 96 5.13 -17.39 -5.28
C GLU A 96 6.45 -16.93 -4.66
N ALA A 97 6.65 -15.61 -4.51
CA ALA A 97 7.80 -15.03 -3.85
C ALA A 97 7.94 -15.47 -2.37
N LEU A 98 6.82 -15.65 -1.66
CA LEU A 98 6.84 -16.22 -0.31
C LEU A 98 7.26 -17.68 -0.31
N MET A 99 6.76 -18.50 -1.25
CA MET A 99 7.18 -19.90 -1.38
C MET A 99 8.69 -20.03 -1.64
N GLU A 100 9.29 -19.07 -2.32
CA GLU A 100 10.72 -19.05 -2.65
C GLU A 100 11.61 -18.60 -1.48
N ARG A 101 11.12 -17.71 -0.61
CA ARG A 101 11.96 -16.97 0.34
C ARG A 101 11.70 -17.32 1.79
N TRP A 102 10.45 -17.67 2.10
CA TRP A 102 10.09 -17.90 3.49
C TRP A 102 10.59 -19.25 3.99
N GLU A 103 11.15 -19.25 5.19
CA GLU A 103 11.53 -20.45 5.93
C GLU A 103 10.81 -20.52 7.27
N PRO A 104 10.56 -21.73 7.80
CA PRO A 104 9.97 -21.88 9.14
C PRO A 104 10.75 -21.10 10.21
N GLY A 105 10.03 -20.32 10.99
CA GLY A 105 10.61 -19.46 12.02
C GLY A 105 10.85 -18.01 11.58
N MET A 106 10.76 -17.71 10.28
CA MET A 106 10.78 -16.30 9.82
C MET A 106 9.45 -15.62 10.14
N ARG A 107 9.54 -14.38 10.58
CA ARG A 107 8.42 -13.44 10.67
C ARG A 107 8.07 -12.89 9.29
N ILE A 108 6.83 -12.46 9.13
CA ILE A 108 6.33 -12.01 7.82
C ILE A 108 5.77 -10.58 7.93
N GLY A 109 6.26 -9.70 7.05
CA GLY A 109 5.77 -8.32 6.93
C GLY A 109 5.36 -7.99 5.50
N PHE A 110 4.20 -7.35 5.34
CA PHE A 110 3.69 -6.92 4.04
C PHE A 110 3.53 -5.41 4.00
N PHE A 111 4.03 -4.80 2.93
CA PHE A 111 3.96 -3.36 2.74
C PHE A 111 3.44 -3.03 1.35
N GLY A 112 2.52 -2.05 1.27
CA GLY A 112 1.96 -1.70 -0.02
C GLY A 112 1.50 -0.25 -0.13
N PHE A 113 1.43 0.25 -1.37
CA PHE A 113 0.89 1.57 -1.69
C PHE A 113 -0.20 1.45 -2.75
N SER A 114 -1.29 2.22 -2.60
CA SER A 114 -2.34 2.30 -3.62
C SER A 114 -2.95 0.94 -3.94
N ARG A 115 -2.87 0.46 -5.19
CA ARG A 115 -3.27 -0.90 -5.59
C ARG A 115 -2.36 -1.98 -5.05
N GLY A 116 -1.07 -1.70 -4.86
CA GLY A 116 -0.16 -2.60 -4.14
C GLY A 116 -0.57 -2.79 -2.68
N ALA A 117 -1.09 -1.73 -2.04
CA ALA A 117 -1.70 -1.86 -0.72
C ALA A 117 -2.89 -2.85 -0.72
N TYR A 118 -3.72 -2.79 -1.76
CA TYR A 118 -4.81 -3.75 -1.93
C TYR A 118 -4.28 -5.18 -2.19
N THR A 119 -3.25 -5.33 -3.01
CA THR A 119 -2.57 -6.61 -3.28
C THR A 119 -2.09 -7.26 -1.99
N VAL A 120 -1.34 -6.55 -1.15
CA VAL A 120 -0.79 -7.14 0.09
C VAL A 120 -1.87 -7.43 1.14
N ARG A 121 -2.97 -6.67 1.18
CA ARG A 121 -4.13 -6.98 2.03
C ARG A 121 -4.76 -8.30 1.61
N CYS A 122 -4.99 -8.50 0.31
CA CYS A 122 -5.51 -9.76 -0.23
C CYS A 122 -4.53 -10.92 0.01
N LEU A 123 -3.23 -10.70 -0.16
CA LEU A 123 -2.20 -11.70 0.15
C LEU A 123 -2.25 -12.15 1.61
N GLY A 124 -2.48 -11.22 2.54
CA GLY A 124 -2.71 -11.54 3.96
C GLY A 124 -3.92 -12.47 4.16
N GLY A 125 -4.99 -12.25 3.40
CA GLY A 125 -6.17 -13.13 3.36
C GLY A 125 -5.86 -14.52 2.78
N VAL A 126 -5.05 -14.58 1.72
CA VAL A 126 -4.57 -15.86 1.13
C VAL A 126 -3.79 -16.65 2.17
N LEU A 127 -2.81 -16.04 2.83
CA LEU A 127 -2.03 -16.69 3.88
C LEU A 127 -2.89 -17.16 5.04
N SER A 128 -3.82 -16.34 5.48
CA SER A 128 -4.73 -16.69 6.57
C SER A 128 -5.64 -17.87 6.21
N THR A 129 -5.94 -18.06 4.92
CA THR A 129 -6.81 -19.12 4.42
C THR A 129 -6.05 -20.40 4.13
N CYS A 130 -4.91 -20.29 3.45
CA CYS A 130 -4.17 -21.41 2.85
C CYS A 130 -2.85 -21.72 3.56
N GLY A 131 -2.23 -20.75 4.26
CA GLY A 131 -0.85 -20.84 4.71
C GLY A 131 0.15 -20.68 3.55
N ILE A 132 1.40 -21.08 3.75
CA ILE A 132 2.45 -21.13 2.72
C ILE A 132 2.71 -22.58 2.34
N ALA A 133 2.51 -22.92 1.06
CA ALA A 133 2.82 -24.24 0.53
C ALA A 133 4.34 -24.51 0.55
N THR A 134 4.74 -25.64 1.14
CA THR A 134 6.14 -26.03 1.29
C THR A 134 6.48 -27.37 0.67
N LEU A 135 5.46 -28.21 0.45
CA LEU A 135 5.61 -29.58 -0.06
C LEU A 135 4.67 -29.81 -1.23
N GLU A 136 5.03 -30.77 -2.08
CA GLU A 136 4.11 -31.42 -3.01
C GLU A 136 4.38 -32.92 -3.04
N GLY A 137 3.33 -33.74 -2.83
CA GLY A 137 3.47 -35.18 -2.77
C GLY A 137 4.45 -35.64 -1.67
N GLY A 138 4.65 -34.88 -0.60
CA GLY A 138 5.60 -35.15 0.46
C GLY A 138 7.04 -34.71 0.17
N VAL A 139 7.32 -34.17 -1.03
CA VAL A 139 8.63 -33.66 -1.43
C VAL A 139 8.65 -32.14 -1.25
N ARG A 140 9.75 -31.60 -0.69
CA ARG A 140 9.92 -30.16 -0.53
C ARG A 140 10.03 -29.49 -1.89
N LEU A 141 9.25 -28.42 -2.10
CA LEU A 141 9.36 -27.60 -3.30
C LEU A 141 10.70 -26.87 -3.32
N SER A 142 11.33 -26.84 -4.49
CA SER A 142 12.57 -26.09 -4.68
C SER A 142 12.30 -24.59 -4.50
N GLN A 143 13.17 -23.91 -3.80
CA GLN A 143 13.17 -22.44 -3.67
C GLN A 143 13.95 -21.75 -4.78
N ASP A 144 14.68 -22.50 -5.61
CA ASP A 144 15.42 -21.93 -6.76
C ASP A 144 14.44 -21.44 -7.84
N ARG A 145 14.53 -20.15 -8.17
CA ARG A 145 13.71 -19.49 -9.19
C ARG A 145 13.90 -20.06 -10.59
N ASN A 146 15.09 -20.53 -10.89
CA ASN A 146 15.44 -21.09 -12.20
C ASN A 146 15.17 -22.59 -12.30
N SER A 147 14.61 -23.21 -11.25
CA SER A 147 14.30 -24.63 -11.25
C SER A 147 13.12 -24.95 -12.16
N GLN A 148 13.04 -26.23 -12.57
CA GLN A 148 11.88 -26.76 -13.29
C GLN A 148 10.56 -26.63 -12.48
N ASP A 149 10.67 -26.41 -11.17
CA ASP A 149 9.54 -26.23 -10.27
C ASP A 149 8.90 -24.83 -10.32
N ALA A 150 9.52 -23.85 -11.01
CA ALA A 150 8.99 -22.49 -11.08
C ALA A 150 7.55 -22.45 -11.63
N ALA A 151 7.30 -23.14 -12.76
CA ALA A 151 5.96 -23.23 -13.32
C ALA A 151 4.98 -23.92 -12.36
N ARG A 152 5.46 -24.89 -11.60
CA ARG A 152 4.65 -25.61 -10.62
C ARG A 152 4.31 -24.74 -9.41
N ARG A 153 5.29 -23.97 -8.88
CA ARG A 153 5.03 -22.99 -7.82
C ARG A 153 3.95 -21.98 -8.25
N ARG A 154 4.04 -21.49 -9.49
CA ARG A 154 3.03 -20.60 -10.07
C ARG A 154 1.62 -21.20 -10.03
N GLN A 155 1.46 -22.46 -10.45
CA GLN A 155 0.17 -23.16 -10.40
C GLN A 155 -0.34 -23.31 -8.97
N ILE A 156 0.54 -23.64 -8.02
CA ILE A 156 0.16 -23.75 -6.59
C ILE A 156 -0.29 -22.39 -6.05
N ALA A 157 0.42 -21.31 -6.41
CA ALA A 157 0.03 -19.94 -6.02
C ALA A 157 -1.34 -19.56 -6.60
N GLU A 158 -1.62 -19.92 -7.85
CA GLU A 158 -2.94 -19.70 -8.47
C GLU A 158 -4.05 -20.49 -7.76
N GLU A 159 -3.80 -21.74 -7.34
CA GLU A 159 -4.75 -22.53 -6.54
C GLU A 159 -5.02 -21.88 -5.17
N ALA A 160 -3.99 -21.35 -4.48
CA ALA A 160 -4.15 -20.67 -3.20
C ALA A 160 -5.04 -19.41 -3.35
N VAL A 161 -4.76 -18.59 -4.36
CA VAL A 161 -5.55 -17.39 -4.65
C VAL A 161 -6.97 -17.73 -5.05
N ALA A 162 -7.18 -18.80 -5.85
CA ALA A 162 -8.52 -19.28 -6.22
C ALA A 162 -9.32 -19.74 -4.98
N ALA A 163 -8.69 -20.44 -4.04
CA ALA A 163 -9.33 -20.85 -2.79
C ALA A 163 -9.76 -19.65 -1.93
N TYR A 164 -8.92 -18.62 -1.84
CA TYR A 164 -9.25 -17.39 -1.12
C TYR A 164 -10.41 -16.61 -1.76
N LYS A 165 -10.54 -16.62 -3.09
CA LYS A 165 -11.60 -15.91 -3.83
C LYS A 165 -13.00 -16.52 -3.66
N ILE A 166 -13.13 -17.70 -3.08
CA ILE A 166 -14.43 -18.32 -2.81
C ILE A 166 -15.24 -17.42 -1.87
N ARG A 167 -16.43 -17.01 -2.30
CA ARG A 167 -17.27 -16.05 -1.56
C ARG A 167 -17.85 -16.64 -0.28
N ASP A 168 -18.37 -17.86 -0.36
CA ASP A 168 -18.92 -18.54 0.81
C ASP A 168 -17.82 -18.86 1.83
N ALA A 169 -17.99 -18.38 3.06
CA ALA A 169 -16.98 -18.49 4.10
C ALA A 169 -16.69 -19.96 4.51
N ALA A 170 -17.70 -20.82 4.53
CA ALA A 170 -17.55 -22.22 4.89
C ALA A 170 -16.81 -22.98 3.79
N GLN A 171 -17.19 -22.75 2.52
CA GLN A 171 -16.51 -23.33 1.37
C GLN A 171 -15.07 -22.84 1.25
N ARG A 172 -14.81 -21.54 1.46
CA ARG A 172 -13.44 -20.96 1.50
C ARG A 172 -12.59 -21.62 2.57
N LYS A 173 -13.12 -21.78 3.78
CA LYS A 173 -12.43 -22.47 4.88
C LYS A 173 -12.13 -23.93 4.54
N SER A 174 -13.06 -24.62 3.90
CA SER A 174 -12.88 -26.00 3.45
C SER A 174 -11.82 -26.11 2.36
N ALA A 175 -11.86 -25.23 1.35
CA ALA A 175 -10.87 -25.16 0.28
C ALA A 175 -9.47 -24.87 0.81
N GLY A 176 -9.33 -23.92 1.74
CA GLY A 176 -8.06 -23.62 2.39
C GLY A 176 -7.48 -24.81 3.16
N LYS A 177 -8.32 -25.56 3.89
CA LYS A 177 -7.88 -26.80 4.58
C LYS A 177 -7.44 -27.88 3.56
N ALA A 178 -8.18 -28.06 2.49
CA ALA A 178 -7.82 -29.01 1.43
C ALA A 178 -6.48 -28.64 0.76
N PHE A 179 -6.29 -27.34 0.49
CA PHE A 179 -5.02 -26.83 -0.01
C PHE A 179 -3.88 -27.09 0.97
N ALA A 180 -4.04 -26.75 2.24
CA ALA A 180 -3.02 -26.96 3.26
C ALA A 180 -2.63 -28.43 3.40
N SER A 181 -3.62 -29.32 3.37
CA SER A 181 -3.36 -30.78 3.41
C SER A 181 -2.62 -31.27 2.16
N LYS A 182 -3.00 -30.77 0.97
CA LYS A 182 -2.40 -31.18 -0.31
C LYS A 182 -0.93 -30.77 -0.43
N TYR A 183 -0.61 -29.56 0.04
CA TYR A 183 0.71 -28.95 -0.17
C TYR A 183 1.56 -28.81 1.10
N GLY A 184 1.17 -29.48 2.19
CA GLY A 184 1.88 -29.38 3.46
C GLY A 184 2.07 -27.94 3.91
N ALA A 185 1.03 -27.10 3.67
CA ALA A 185 1.19 -25.67 3.88
C ALA A 185 1.35 -25.33 5.36
N ALA A 186 2.39 -24.54 5.66
CA ALA A 186 2.61 -24.02 7.00
C ALA A 186 1.48 -23.05 7.40
N PRO A 187 0.85 -23.21 8.57
CA PRO A 187 -0.30 -22.40 9.00
C PRO A 187 0.17 -21.03 9.55
N VAL A 188 0.73 -20.20 8.70
CA VAL A 188 1.27 -18.88 9.03
C VAL A 188 0.35 -17.75 8.59
N ALA A 189 0.54 -16.59 9.18
CA ALA A 189 -0.08 -15.32 8.78
C ALA A 189 0.97 -14.21 8.92
N PRO A 190 0.79 -13.05 8.25
CA PRO A 190 1.69 -11.93 8.46
C PRO A 190 1.69 -11.45 9.90
N ASP A 191 2.85 -11.11 10.45
CA ASP A 191 3.00 -10.44 11.75
C ASP A 191 2.56 -8.98 11.67
N VAL A 192 2.71 -8.37 10.49
CA VAL A 192 2.28 -7.00 10.23
C VAL A 192 1.91 -6.78 8.77
N ILE A 193 0.86 -5.98 8.55
CA ILE A 193 0.54 -5.41 7.25
C ILE A 193 0.54 -3.89 7.37
N GLY A 194 1.48 -3.22 6.69
CA GLY A 194 1.61 -1.77 6.65
C GLY A 194 1.26 -1.22 5.26
N VAL A 195 0.27 -0.33 5.16
CA VAL A 195 -0.19 0.17 3.87
C VAL A 195 -0.30 1.69 3.83
N PHE A 196 0.01 2.24 2.65
CA PHE A 196 -0.17 3.65 2.34
C PHE A 196 -1.35 3.81 1.39
N ASP A 197 -2.36 4.51 1.82
CA ASP A 197 -3.54 4.97 1.11
C ASP A 197 -4.13 3.94 0.14
N THR A 198 -4.63 2.84 0.71
CA THR A 198 -5.27 1.75 -0.04
C THR A 198 -6.47 2.24 -0.82
N VAL A 199 -6.49 2.02 -2.14
CA VAL A 199 -7.63 2.33 -2.99
C VAL A 199 -8.07 1.09 -3.78
N LYS A 200 -9.38 0.93 -3.96
CA LYS A 200 -9.91 -0.08 -4.90
C LYS A 200 -9.63 0.39 -6.32
N ALA A 201 -8.94 -0.44 -7.09
CA ALA A 201 -8.70 -0.19 -8.49
C ALA A 201 -10.03 -0.22 -9.27
N LEU A 202 -10.64 0.92 -9.52
CA LEU A 202 -11.88 1.04 -10.28
C LEU A 202 -11.73 2.07 -11.40
N GLY A 203 -11.54 1.57 -12.62
CA GLY A 203 -11.98 2.23 -13.83
C GLY A 203 -11.22 3.47 -14.31
N LEU A 204 -11.29 3.68 -15.61
CA LEU A 204 -10.87 4.88 -16.35
C LEU A 204 -11.81 6.06 -16.08
N PRO A 205 -11.32 7.33 -16.20
CA PRO A 205 -12.18 8.50 -16.17
C PRO A 205 -13.27 8.41 -17.26
N GLY A 206 -14.52 8.59 -16.89
CA GLY A 206 -15.62 8.95 -17.79
C GLY A 206 -16.42 7.84 -18.46
N ILE A 207 -15.98 6.59 -18.57
CA ILE A 207 -16.68 5.61 -19.42
C ILE A 207 -17.06 4.29 -18.72
N MET A 208 -16.49 3.94 -17.58
CA MET A 208 -16.66 2.59 -16.99
C MET A 208 -17.28 2.56 -15.59
N ASN A 209 -18.31 3.35 -15.35
CA ASN A 209 -19.16 3.15 -14.17
C ASN A 209 -20.09 1.92 -14.29
N VAL A 210 -20.08 1.21 -15.43
CA VAL A 210 -21.17 0.30 -15.74
C VAL A 210 -20.93 -1.14 -15.40
N VAL A 211 -19.70 -1.67 -15.46
CA VAL A 211 -19.50 -3.09 -15.10
C VAL A 211 -18.07 -3.32 -14.62
N ASN A 212 -17.85 -3.35 -13.32
CA ASN A 212 -16.72 -4.08 -12.77
C ASN A 212 -17.22 -5.41 -12.18
N PRO A 213 -17.11 -6.53 -12.90
CA PRO A 213 -17.51 -7.84 -12.40
C PRO A 213 -16.71 -8.28 -11.18
N TYR A 214 -15.57 -7.65 -10.92
CA TYR A 214 -14.64 -8.00 -9.83
C TYR A 214 -14.88 -7.20 -8.54
N ARG A 215 -15.92 -6.36 -8.48
CA ARG A 215 -16.23 -5.47 -7.34
C ARG A 215 -16.39 -6.22 -5.99
N HIS A 216 -16.56 -7.52 -6.03
CA HIS A 216 -16.86 -8.36 -4.87
C HIS A 216 -16.00 -9.63 -4.77
N GLU A 217 -14.86 -9.69 -5.46
CA GLU A 217 -14.06 -10.92 -5.49
C GLU A 217 -13.16 -11.09 -4.28
N PHE A 218 -12.84 -10.02 -3.57
CA PHE A 218 -11.91 -10.06 -2.45
C PHE A 218 -12.56 -9.55 -1.15
N HIS A 219 -12.22 -10.18 -0.04
CA HIS A 219 -12.66 -9.83 1.31
C HIS A 219 -11.71 -8.80 1.90
N ASP A 220 -11.87 -7.52 1.56
CA ASP A 220 -10.85 -6.50 1.67
C ASP A 220 -11.03 -5.47 2.79
N THR A 221 -12.17 -5.49 3.48
CA THR A 221 -12.43 -4.56 4.61
C THR A 221 -12.06 -5.14 5.97
N GLU A 222 -12.08 -6.46 6.11
CA GLU A 222 -11.72 -7.12 7.36
C GLU A 222 -10.25 -7.57 7.35
N LEU A 223 -9.48 -7.14 8.35
CA LEU A 223 -8.17 -7.72 8.60
C LEU A 223 -8.35 -9.07 9.32
N SER A 224 -7.80 -10.15 8.76
CA SER A 224 -7.87 -11.45 9.41
C SER A 224 -7.40 -11.35 10.88
N THR A 225 -8.15 -11.95 11.81
CA THR A 225 -7.79 -12.00 13.23
C THR A 225 -6.46 -12.69 13.51
N ARG A 226 -5.90 -13.40 12.52
CA ARG A 226 -4.58 -14.03 12.59
C ARG A 226 -3.43 -13.04 12.33
N VAL A 227 -3.72 -11.83 11.83
CA VAL A 227 -2.73 -10.77 11.62
C VAL A 227 -2.76 -9.85 12.85
N PRO A 228 -1.72 -9.87 13.69
CA PRO A 228 -1.76 -9.13 14.94
C PRO A 228 -1.69 -7.61 14.77
N VAL A 229 -1.04 -7.11 13.71
CA VAL A 229 -0.84 -5.66 13.52
C VAL A 229 -1.20 -5.23 12.10
N GLY A 230 -2.11 -4.27 12.00
CA GLY A 230 -2.46 -3.55 10.77
C GLY A 230 -2.17 -2.05 10.90
N LEU A 231 -1.39 -1.49 9.97
CA LEU A 231 -1.02 -0.07 9.94
C LEU A 231 -1.44 0.55 8.60
N HIS A 232 -2.23 1.63 8.65
CA HIS A 232 -2.72 2.29 7.44
C HIS A 232 -2.53 3.81 7.50
N ALA A 233 -1.65 4.33 6.67
CA ALA A 233 -1.51 5.77 6.43
C ALA A 233 -2.48 6.22 5.33
N LEU A 234 -3.32 7.23 5.61
CA LEU A 234 -4.43 7.69 4.76
C LEU A 234 -4.23 9.15 4.37
N SER A 235 -4.57 9.52 3.14
CA SER A 235 -4.50 10.90 2.66
C SER A 235 -5.81 11.68 2.96
N ILE A 236 -5.68 12.91 3.44
CA ILE A 236 -6.82 13.79 3.75
C ILE A 236 -7.34 14.49 2.48
N ASP A 237 -6.43 14.95 1.62
CA ASP A 237 -6.71 15.93 0.58
C ASP A 237 -6.93 15.32 -0.81
N GLU A 238 -6.98 13.98 -0.92
CA GLU A 238 -7.24 13.32 -2.20
C GLU A 238 -8.59 13.76 -2.77
N ASN A 239 -8.55 14.33 -3.98
CA ASN A 239 -9.67 15.04 -4.58
C ASN A 239 -10.25 14.34 -5.84
N ARG A 240 -9.84 13.11 -6.12
CA ARG A 240 -10.39 12.23 -7.15
C ARG A 240 -11.37 11.25 -6.52
N LYS A 241 -12.66 11.30 -6.93
CA LYS A 241 -13.74 10.45 -6.37
C LYS A 241 -13.42 8.95 -6.43
N VAL A 242 -12.73 8.52 -7.48
CA VAL A 242 -12.39 7.11 -7.71
C VAL A 242 -11.29 6.58 -6.77
N PHE A 243 -10.57 7.48 -6.08
CA PHE A 243 -9.56 7.14 -5.09
C PHE A 243 -10.13 7.12 -3.67
N ALA A 244 -11.40 6.75 -3.52
CA ALA A 244 -11.96 6.53 -2.19
C ALA A 244 -11.15 5.47 -1.43
N PRO A 245 -10.79 5.74 -0.16
CA PRO A 245 -9.95 4.83 0.60
C PRO A 245 -10.73 3.61 1.05
N VAL A 246 -10.03 2.50 1.20
CA VAL A 246 -10.58 1.27 1.78
C VAL A 246 -10.02 1.11 3.19
N LEU A 247 -10.74 1.62 4.17
CA LEU A 247 -10.36 1.46 5.58
C LEU A 247 -10.52 -0.02 5.97
N TRP A 248 -9.77 -0.42 6.99
CA TRP A 248 -10.12 -1.63 7.74
C TRP A 248 -11.26 -1.34 8.70
N ASP A 249 -12.07 -2.34 8.93
CA ASP A 249 -13.03 -2.35 10.03
C ASP A 249 -12.28 -2.45 11.39
N ASP A 250 -13.01 -2.30 12.49
CA ASP A 250 -12.40 -2.35 13.81
C ASP A 250 -11.77 -3.72 14.08
N ALA A 251 -10.78 -3.74 14.98
CA ALA A 251 -10.13 -4.96 15.40
C ALA A 251 -11.16 -5.95 15.98
N SER A 252 -11.24 -7.16 15.41
CA SER A 252 -12.15 -8.20 15.83
C SER A 252 -11.48 -9.31 16.65
N GLY A 253 -10.14 -9.37 16.61
CA GLY A 253 -9.33 -10.33 17.35
C GLY A 253 -8.86 -9.79 18.69
N SER A 254 -8.87 -10.63 19.74
CA SER A 254 -8.28 -10.27 21.03
C SER A 254 -6.77 -10.01 20.86
N GLY A 255 -6.33 -8.81 21.24
CA GLY A 255 -4.94 -8.38 21.10
C GLY A 255 -4.53 -7.91 19.69
N GLN A 256 -5.44 -7.90 18.72
CA GLN A 256 -5.19 -7.32 17.40
C GLN A 256 -5.12 -5.80 17.48
N ILE A 257 -4.12 -5.21 16.86
CA ILE A 257 -3.92 -3.75 16.78
C ILE A 257 -4.14 -3.32 15.34
N ILE A 258 -5.16 -2.48 15.10
CA ILE A 258 -5.39 -1.82 13.82
C ILE A 258 -5.25 -0.32 14.04
N GLU A 259 -4.20 0.26 13.49
CA GLU A 259 -3.98 1.70 13.54
C GLU A 259 -4.10 2.29 12.14
N GLN A 260 -5.03 3.21 11.99
CA GLN A 260 -5.25 3.96 10.77
C GLN A 260 -5.04 5.44 11.08
N CYS A 261 -4.25 6.13 10.27
CA CYS A 261 -3.87 7.52 10.55
C CYS A 261 -4.00 8.39 9.29
N TRP A 262 -4.71 9.51 9.43
CA TRP A 262 -4.90 10.49 8.37
C TRP A 262 -3.76 11.51 8.34
N PHE A 263 -3.15 11.68 7.18
CA PHE A 263 -2.06 12.61 6.91
C PHE A 263 -2.49 13.70 5.93
N PRO A 264 -2.00 14.96 6.07
CA PRO A 264 -2.24 15.99 5.07
C PRO A 264 -1.62 15.61 3.73
N GLY A 265 -2.25 16.08 2.66
CA GLY A 265 -1.82 15.82 1.29
C GLY A 265 -2.71 14.84 0.54
N VAL A 266 -2.46 14.72 -0.76
CA VAL A 266 -3.13 13.79 -1.68
C VAL A 266 -2.49 12.41 -1.65
N HIS A 267 -2.99 11.50 -2.45
CA HIS A 267 -2.58 10.09 -2.52
C HIS A 267 -1.05 9.89 -2.52
N SER A 268 -0.34 10.54 -3.44
CA SER A 268 1.10 10.41 -3.56
C SER A 268 1.88 11.31 -2.56
N ASP A 269 1.24 12.29 -1.91
CA ASP A 269 1.82 12.98 -0.74
C ASP A 269 1.95 12.06 0.46
N VAL A 270 1.14 11.02 0.54
CA VAL A 270 1.20 10.00 1.61
C VAL A 270 2.04 8.79 1.18
N GLY A 271 1.89 8.36 -0.07
CA GLY A 271 2.59 7.19 -0.61
C GLY A 271 4.01 7.46 -1.12
N GLY A 272 4.36 8.71 -1.39
CA GLY A 272 5.62 9.11 -2.03
C GLY A 272 5.55 9.11 -3.56
N GLY A 273 6.62 9.58 -4.20
CA GLY A 273 6.78 9.58 -5.65
C GLY A 273 6.78 10.96 -6.32
N TYR A 274 6.72 12.06 -5.55
CA TYR A 274 6.92 13.41 -6.09
C TYR A 274 8.39 13.81 -6.04
N GLY A 275 8.90 14.39 -7.16
CA GLY A 275 10.29 14.82 -7.27
C GLY A 275 10.60 16.17 -6.65
N ASP A 276 9.59 16.98 -6.36
CA ASP A 276 9.76 18.38 -5.94
C ASP A 276 9.60 18.58 -4.41
N ASP A 277 8.67 17.87 -3.76
CA ASP A 277 8.49 17.93 -2.30
C ASP A 277 7.92 16.64 -1.72
N ASN A 278 8.74 15.86 -1.04
CA ASN A 278 8.36 14.61 -0.39
C ASN A 278 8.14 14.74 1.13
N ARG A 279 8.10 15.96 1.69
CA ARG A 279 8.00 16.14 3.14
C ARG A 279 6.76 15.49 3.74
N LEU A 280 5.62 15.53 3.06
CA LEU A 280 4.40 14.88 3.55
C LEU A 280 4.50 13.36 3.49
N ALA A 281 5.14 12.82 2.45
CA ALA A 281 5.42 11.38 2.35
C ALA A 281 6.40 10.92 3.44
N ASP A 282 7.42 11.72 3.73
CA ASP A 282 8.34 11.49 4.85
C ASP A 282 7.62 11.45 6.20
N LEU A 283 6.61 12.30 6.42
CA LEU A 283 5.81 12.29 7.64
C LEU A 283 5.07 10.96 7.82
N ALA A 284 4.44 10.47 6.76
CA ALA A 284 3.74 9.18 6.77
C ALA A 284 4.72 8.01 6.94
N LEU A 285 5.88 8.07 6.28
CA LEU A 285 6.93 7.05 6.41
C LEU A 285 7.53 7.02 7.83
N ALA A 286 7.83 8.18 8.42
CA ALA A 286 8.36 8.26 9.78
C ALA A 286 7.38 7.65 10.80
N TRP A 287 6.08 7.91 10.64
CA TRP A 287 5.05 7.28 11.45
C TRP A 287 5.04 5.76 11.27
N MET A 288 5.02 5.27 10.03
CA MET A 288 5.03 3.83 9.73
C MET A 288 6.22 3.14 10.37
N LEU A 289 7.45 3.64 10.16
CA LEU A 289 8.66 3.05 10.72
C LEU A 289 8.68 3.09 12.26
N GLY A 290 8.19 4.17 12.85
CA GLY A 290 8.05 4.31 14.30
C GLY A 290 7.09 3.26 14.88
N ARG A 291 5.95 3.01 14.22
CA ARG A 291 4.99 2.00 14.66
C ARG A 291 5.50 0.57 14.48
N LEU A 292 6.15 0.28 13.34
CA LEU A 292 6.80 -1.02 13.08
C LEU A 292 7.79 -1.36 14.18
N ARG A 293 8.66 -0.40 14.51
CA ARG A 293 9.64 -0.57 15.57
C ARG A 293 8.98 -0.83 16.93
N SER A 294 7.94 -0.07 17.28
CA SER A 294 7.32 -0.13 18.61
C SER A 294 6.41 -1.33 18.80
N LEU A 295 5.69 -1.78 17.75
CA LEU A 295 4.68 -2.82 17.86
C LEU A 295 5.21 -4.22 17.54
N VAL A 296 6.11 -4.32 16.56
CA VAL A 296 6.61 -5.62 16.11
C VAL A 296 8.13 -5.75 16.13
N GLY A 297 8.86 -4.74 16.60
CA GLY A 297 10.32 -4.76 16.68
C GLY A 297 11.03 -4.66 15.32
N LEU A 298 10.29 -4.50 14.21
CA LEU A 298 10.88 -4.40 12.88
C LEU A 298 11.57 -3.04 12.68
N GLN A 299 12.85 -3.07 12.36
CA GLN A 299 13.65 -1.87 12.13
C GLN A 299 14.18 -1.86 10.69
N ILE A 300 13.66 -0.94 9.88
CA ILE A 300 14.16 -0.65 8.54
C ILE A 300 14.94 0.67 8.63
N PRO A 301 16.24 0.71 8.31
CA PRO A 301 17.12 1.83 8.62
C PRO A 301 17.00 2.97 7.59
N ILE A 302 15.88 3.70 7.61
CA ILE A 302 15.69 4.90 6.81
C ILE A 302 15.83 6.13 7.73
N PRO A 303 16.74 7.06 7.44
CA PRO A 303 16.95 8.25 8.24
C PRO A 303 15.87 9.32 7.97
N VAL A 304 14.65 9.06 8.41
CA VAL A 304 13.52 9.98 8.27
C VAL A 304 12.95 10.37 9.63
N THR A 305 12.60 11.65 9.77
CA THR A 305 11.95 12.20 10.96
C THR A 305 10.66 12.91 10.59
N ALA A 306 9.75 13.06 11.56
CA ALA A 306 8.49 13.79 11.34
C ALA A 306 8.65 15.32 11.46
N ASP A 307 9.74 15.81 12.06
CA ASP A 307 9.93 17.23 12.40
C ASP A 307 9.83 18.14 11.17
N GLY A 308 8.92 19.12 11.24
CA GLY A 308 8.67 20.10 10.19
C GLY A 308 8.08 19.56 8.89
N LYS A 309 7.94 18.26 8.75
CA LYS A 309 7.45 17.62 7.52
C LYS A 309 5.97 17.93 7.24
N VAL A 310 5.18 18.12 8.29
CA VAL A 310 3.76 18.46 8.18
C VAL A 310 3.48 19.77 7.42
N LEU A 311 4.47 20.66 7.31
CA LEU A 311 4.39 21.90 6.53
C LEU A 311 4.80 21.75 5.07
N GLY A 312 5.03 20.54 4.59
CA GLY A 312 5.30 20.23 3.20
C GLY A 312 4.18 20.70 2.26
N ARG A 313 4.52 20.87 0.99
CA ARG A 313 3.55 21.25 -0.05
C ARG A 313 2.48 20.15 -0.19
N THR A 314 1.21 20.55 -0.28
CA THR A 314 0.13 19.70 -0.79
C THR A 314 0.07 19.82 -2.29
N HIS A 315 0.15 18.68 -2.99
CA HIS A 315 -0.03 18.63 -4.43
C HIS A 315 -1.52 18.62 -4.81
N ASP A 316 -1.81 18.78 -6.09
CA ASP A 316 -3.17 18.68 -6.63
C ASP A 316 -3.18 17.75 -7.83
N GLU A 317 -3.75 16.56 -7.63
CA GLU A 317 -3.84 15.51 -8.64
C GLU A 317 -4.87 15.82 -9.75
N ARG A 318 -5.65 16.89 -9.60
CA ARG A 318 -6.61 17.34 -10.60
C ARG A 318 -6.10 18.49 -11.47
N THR A 319 -4.78 18.69 -11.54
CA THR A 319 -4.12 19.61 -12.47
C THR A 319 -3.77 18.91 -13.78
N GLY A 320 -3.54 19.67 -14.84
CA GLY A 320 -3.15 19.10 -16.14
C GLY A 320 -4.16 18.06 -16.64
N PHE A 321 -3.69 16.86 -16.95
CA PHE A 321 -4.53 15.75 -17.39
C PHE A 321 -5.44 15.22 -16.26
N GLY A 322 -5.06 15.42 -15.01
CA GLY A 322 -5.85 15.02 -13.84
C GLY A 322 -7.22 15.70 -13.74
N ARG A 323 -7.46 16.82 -14.44
CA ARG A 323 -8.77 17.51 -14.48
C ARG A 323 -9.93 16.66 -15.00
N PHE A 324 -9.63 15.60 -15.75
CA PHE A 324 -10.65 14.69 -16.27
C PHE A 324 -11.21 13.73 -15.22
N TRP A 325 -10.57 13.60 -14.06
CA TRP A 325 -11.12 12.82 -12.96
C TRP A 325 -12.33 13.52 -12.35
N THR A 326 -13.37 12.73 -12.06
CA THR A 326 -14.53 13.25 -11.31
C THR A 326 -14.06 13.77 -9.96
N PRO A 327 -14.39 15.04 -9.62
CA PRO A 327 -14.04 15.61 -8.34
C PRO A 327 -14.69 14.83 -7.19
N GLY A 328 -13.99 14.73 -6.09
CA GLY A 328 -14.46 14.10 -4.87
C GLY A 328 -13.73 14.70 -3.68
N THR A 329 -14.32 14.56 -2.50
CA THR A 329 -13.70 14.90 -1.24
C THR A 329 -13.74 13.67 -0.37
N ARG A 330 -12.67 13.40 0.37
CA ARG A 330 -12.65 12.30 1.35
C ARG A 330 -13.71 12.56 2.41
N SER A 331 -14.52 11.57 2.70
CA SER A 331 -15.47 11.64 3.82
C SER A 331 -14.74 11.16 5.08
N ILE A 332 -14.32 12.13 5.89
CA ILE A 332 -13.75 11.88 7.22
C ILE A 332 -14.85 12.22 8.22
N MET A 333 -15.84 11.35 8.31
CA MET A 333 -17.02 11.55 9.17
C MET A 333 -16.65 11.39 10.65
N ALA A 334 -17.41 12.03 11.54
CA ALA A 334 -17.23 11.88 12.98
C ALA A 334 -17.28 10.42 13.44
N GLU A 335 -18.08 9.58 12.78
CA GLU A 335 -18.17 8.13 13.03
C GLU A 335 -16.91 7.36 12.60
N ALA A 336 -16.09 7.92 11.70
CA ALA A 336 -14.81 7.36 11.30
C ALA A 336 -13.64 7.89 12.16
N VAL A 337 -13.89 8.85 13.06
CA VAL A 337 -12.88 9.39 13.98
C VAL A 337 -12.37 8.31 14.92
N ASP A 338 -13.25 7.38 15.31
CA ASP A 338 -12.87 6.26 16.18
C ASP A 338 -12.05 5.20 15.44
N ARG A 339 -12.16 5.14 14.09
CA ARG A 339 -11.45 4.17 13.26
C ARG A 339 -10.11 4.65 12.71
N ALA A 340 -9.89 5.96 12.61
CA ALA A 340 -8.64 6.51 12.09
C ALA A 340 -8.32 7.87 12.71
N ALA A 341 -7.22 7.94 13.43
CA ALA A 341 -6.73 9.15 14.08
C ALA A 341 -6.17 10.16 13.04
N LEU A 342 -6.13 11.45 13.40
CA LEU A 342 -5.32 12.43 12.67
C LEU A 342 -3.86 12.34 13.10
N CYS A 343 -2.92 12.54 12.17
CA CYS A 343 -1.50 12.58 12.50
C CYS A 343 -1.21 13.58 13.63
N HIS A 344 -0.22 13.26 14.45
CA HIS A 344 0.05 14.01 15.69
C HIS A 344 0.31 15.49 15.44
N GLU A 345 0.99 15.83 14.34
CA GLU A 345 1.42 17.22 14.06
C GLU A 345 0.41 18.02 13.23
N ILE A 346 -0.81 17.53 13.01
CA ILE A 346 -1.77 18.16 12.11
C ILE A 346 -2.11 19.60 12.53
N GLU A 347 -2.18 19.91 13.84
CA GLU A 347 -2.46 21.25 14.34
C GLU A 347 -1.42 22.27 13.91
N LYS A 348 -0.12 21.89 13.87
CA LYS A 348 0.95 22.77 13.36
C LYS A 348 0.66 23.27 11.96
N ARG A 349 0.06 22.41 11.11
CA ARG A 349 -0.34 22.78 9.75
C ARG A 349 -1.52 23.74 9.73
N PHE A 350 -2.49 23.54 10.63
CA PHE A 350 -3.61 24.45 10.79
C PHE A 350 -3.17 25.84 11.28
N GLU A 351 -2.13 25.91 12.07
CA GLU A 351 -1.56 27.15 12.62
C GLU A 351 -0.63 27.86 11.62
N GLY A 352 0.19 27.08 10.90
CA GLY A 352 1.31 27.62 10.12
C GLY A 352 0.94 28.17 8.75
N ASN A 353 -0.02 27.59 8.01
CA ASN A 353 -0.28 27.93 6.60
C ASN A 353 -1.76 28.06 6.22
N GLY A 354 -2.64 28.20 7.19
CA GLY A 354 -4.07 28.38 6.92
C GLY A 354 -4.77 27.16 6.33
N TYR A 355 -4.18 25.96 6.48
CA TYR A 355 -4.74 24.70 6.01
C TYR A 355 -6.13 24.44 6.60
N ARG A 356 -7.13 24.27 5.73
CA ARG A 356 -8.55 24.09 6.11
C ARG A 356 -9.24 23.16 5.12
N PRO A 357 -8.88 21.85 5.10
CA PRO A 357 -9.51 20.91 4.18
C PRO A 357 -10.99 20.71 4.50
N PRO A 358 -11.90 20.77 3.51
CA PRO A 358 -13.33 20.60 3.74
C PRO A 358 -13.71 19.32 4.47
N SER A 359 -12.93 18.25 4.27
CA SER A 359 -13.09 16.92 4.89
C SER A 359 -12.96 16.92 6.41
N LEU A 360 -12.29 17.92 7.01
CA LEU A 360 -12.04 18.01 8.45
C LEU A 360 -12.90 19.04 9.18
N GLY A 361 -13.80 19.75 8.49
CA GLY A 361 -14.58 20.82 9.10
C GLY A 361 -15.41 20.42 10.32
N HIS A 362 -15.82 19.17 10.39
CA HIS A 362 -16.58 18.62 11.51
C HIS A 362 -15.75 17.74 12.46
N HIS A 363 -14.44 17.57 12.21
CA HIS A 363 -13.60 16.72 13.03
C HIS A 363 -13.35 17.35 14.41
N PRO A 364 -13.66 16.68 15.54
CA PRO A 364 -13.63 17.28 16.88
C PRO A 364 -12.28 17.92 17.24
N ARG A 365 -11.18 17.31 16.86
CA ARG A 365 -9.83 17.78 17.17
C ARG A 365 -9.46 19.11 16.51
N VAL A 366 -10.03 19.43 15.32
CA VAL A 366 -9.62 20.60 14.52
C VAL A 366 -10.76 21.51 14.10
N SER A 367 -12.01 21.18 14.41
CA SER A 367 -13.19 22.00 14.04
C SER A 367 -13.12 23.44 14.54
N HIS A 368 -12.48 23.67 15.69
CA HIS A 368 -12.31 25.01 16.27
C HIS A 368 -11.45 25.94 15.38
N TYR A 369 -10.61 25.42 14.48
CA TYR A 369 -9.87 26.24 13.54
C TYR A 369 -10.74 26.81 12.41
N TYR A 370 -11.91 26.23 12.12
CA TYR A 370 -12.83 26.72 11.09
C TYR A 370 -13.72 27.84 11.60
N THR A 371 -13.96 27.94 12.90
CA THR A 371 -14.80 28.96 13.54
C THR A 371 -14.01 30.24 13.90
N ARG A 372 -12.67 30.15 14.00
CA ARG A 372 -11.86 31.35 14.21
C ARG A 372 -11.86 32.19 12.94
N LYS A 373 -12.54 33.37 12.96
CA LYS A 373 -12.32 34.41 11.96
C LYS A 373 -10.83 34.66 11.88
N ALA A 374 -10.23 34.46 10.68
CA ALA A 374 -8.83 34.74 10.45
C ALA A 374 -8.51 36.15 11.01
N LYS A 375 -7.73 36.24 12.07
CA LYS A 375 -7.10 37.49 12.44
C LYS A 375 -6.25 37.86 11.23
N ARG A 376 -6.67 38.87 10.47
CA ARG A 376 -5.86 39.48 9.42
C ARG A 376 -4.53 39.85 10.09
N VAL A 377 -3.49 39.13 9.71
CA VAL A 377 -2.11 39.57 9.97
C VAL A 377 -1.96 40.80 9.10
N SER A 378 -1.99 41.97 9.73
CA SER A 378 -1.69 43.24 9.07
C SER A 378 -0.27 43.15 8.51
N PRO A 379 -0.02 43.62 7.28
CA PRO A 379 1.29 43.59 6.67
C PRO A 379 2.22 44.71 7.18
N GLU A 380 2.14 45.05 8.45
CA GLU A 380 3.01 46.03 9.08
C GLU A 380 3.91 45.35 10.10
N ARG A 381 5.07 44.90 9.62
CA ARG A 381 6.36 44.81 10.32
C ARG A 381 7.36 43.99 9.46
N MET A 382 7.75 44.58 8.34
CA MET A 382 9.07 44.41 7.76
C MET A 382 9.55 45.82 7.33
N ALA A 383 10.15 46.50 8.25
CA ALA A 383 11.05 47.62 8.03
C ALA A 383 12.35 47.27 8.75
#